data_9b850ef330457b8608c252ee962064d0
#
_entry.id   9b850ef330457b8608c252ee962064d0
#
_cell.length_a   1.000
_cell.length_b   1.000
_cell.length_c   1.000
_cell.angle_alpha   90.00
_cell.angle_beta   90.00
_cell.angle_gamma   90.00
#
_symmetry.space_group_name_H-M   'P 1'
#
loop_
_entity.id
_entity.type
_entity.pdbx_description
1 polymer ?
#
loop_
_entity_poly.entity_id
_entity_poly.type
_entity_poly.pdbx_seq_one_letter_code
_entity_poly.pdbx_strand_id
1 'polypeptide(L)'
;MKRVLMSISLLLFSVMAFAQTEVKVMSYNIRLDVKSDGENWWENRKDKVAGLMKYYAADFIGGQEVQHHQLVYLKEQLTGYDHIGVGRDDGKEKGEYSCIFYNKEKFKPVKQGTFWLSQTPDSVSMGWDAVCNRVCTWGLFRAVKGKKKVWVFNTHFDHVGKTARVEAAKLILVKMKELTAGNNFPVVFMGDLNSKPADEPVTLLSSALDNARAISAETPYGPADTWNGFKFNQQPNGCIDYIFTGRGTGIKVKKFATITDSYDMKYPSDHFPVMATLQF
;
A
#
# COMPACT_ATOMS: atom_id res chain seq x y z
N MET A 1 -22.71 70.12 24.07
CA MET A 1 -22.88 68.94 23.20
C MET A 1 -21.58 68.13 23.22
N LYS A 2 -21.52 67.04 23.99
CA LYS A 2 -20.34 66.12 24.05
C LYS A 2 -20.56 64.99 23.04
N ARG A 3 -19.65 64.87 22.05
CA ARG A 3 -19.63 63.76 21.08
C ARG A 3 -18.92 62.57 21.74
N VAL A 4 -19.66 61.46 21.92
CA VAL A 4 -19.10 60.16 22.35
C VAL A 4 -18.64 59.46 21.09
N LEU A 5 -17.33 59.27 20.93
CA LEU A 5 -16.74 58.38 19.90
C LEU A 5 -16.78 56.95 20.44
N MET A 6 -17.60 56.14 19.81
CA MET A 6 -17.69 54.70 20.11
C MET A 6 -16.68 53.98 19.19
N SER A 7 -15.55 53.55 19.77
CA SER A 7 -14.54 52.75 19.07
C SER A 7 -15.01 51.29 18.98
N ILE A 8 -15.31 50.83 17.78
CA ILE A 8 -15.62 49.44 17.51
C ILE A 8 -14.30 48.71 17.28
N SER A 9 -13.86 47.95 18.28
CA SER A 9 -12.73 47.02 18.12
C SER A 9 -13.17 45.75 17.36
N LEU A 10 -12.76 45.63 16.11
CA LEU A 10 -12.95 44.42 15.31
C LEU A 10 -11.94 43.34 15.78
N LEU A 11 -12.38 42.35 16.55
CA LEU A 11 -11.59 41.15 16.86
C LEU A 11 -11.56 40.28 15.59
N LEU A 12 -10.45 40.29 14.88
CA LEU A 12 -10.12 39.34 13.84
C LEU A 12 -9.79 37.98 14.50
N PHE A 13 -10.74 37.07 14.56
CA PHE A 13 -10.47 35.66 14.82
C PHE A 13 -9.79 35.07 13.59
N SER A 14 -8.48 34.93 13.61
CA SER A 14 -7.76 34.11 12.66
C SER A 14 -8.08 32.62 12.96
N VAL A 15 -9.00 32.04 12.22
CA VAL A 15 -9.20 30.60 12.20
C VAL A 15 -7.95 30.00 11.55
N MET A 16 -7.02 29.50 12.36
CA MET A 16 -5.97 28.64 11.86
C MET A 16 -6.62 27.36 11.31
N ALA A 17 -6.92 27.34 10.04
CA ALA A 17 -7.25 26.14 9.34
C ALA A 17 -6.02 25.22 9.40
N PHE A 18 -6.02 24.24 10.28
CA PHE A 18 -5.04 23.16 10.23
C PHE A 18 -5.24 22.47 8.88
N ALA A 19 -4.35 22.73 7.94
CA ALA A 19 -4.36 22.05 6.65
C ALA A 19 -4.24 20.56 6.92
N GLN A 20 -5.32 19.84 6.63
CA GLN A 20 -5.32 18.38 6.71
C GLN A 20 -4.31 17.88 5.68
N THR A 21 -3.41 17.00 6.10
CA THR A 21 -2.39 16.44 5.20
C THR A 21 -3.01 15.40 4.31
N GLU A 22 -2.95 15.60 3.00
CA GLU A 22 -3.29 14.54 2.05
C GLU A 22 -2.08 13.63 1.88
N VAL A 23 -2.36 12.33 1.91
CA VAL A 23 -1.37 11.26 1.69
C VAL A 23 -1.91 10.32 0.62
N LYS A 24 -1.14 10.13 -0.42
CA LYS A 24 -1.46 9.19 -1.50
C LYS A 24 -0.77 7.87 -1.23
N VAL A 25 -1.51 6.79 -1.29
CA VAL A 25 -1.00 5.42 -1.11
C VAL A 25 -1.37 4.55 -2.31
N MET A 26 -0.45 3.69 -2.72
CA MET A 26 -0.62 2.79 -3.87
C MET A 26 -0.22 1.37 -3.46
N SER A 27 -1.01 0.37 -3.83
CA SER A 27 -0.61 -1.04 -3.83
C SER A 27 -0.39 -1.46 -5.26
N TYR A 28 0.77 -2.06 -5.55
CA TYR A 28 1.13 -2.45 -6.91
C TYR A 28 1.95 -3.75 -6.93
N ASN A 29 1.31 -4.84 -7.31
CA ASN A 29 2.02 -6.04 -7.74
C ASN A 29 2.65 -5.74 -9.11
N ILE A 30 3.99 -5.69 -9.17
CA ILE A 30 4.72 -5.31 -10.38
C ILE A 30 5.04 -6.50 -11.28
N ARG A 31 4.63 -7.69 -10.91
CA ARG A 31 5.01 -8.97 -11.52
C ARG A 31 6.52 -9.22 -11.44
N LEU A 32 6.89 -10.36 -10.90
CA LEU A 32 8.30 -10.78 -10.85
C LEU A 32 8.91 -10.93 -12.25
N ASP A 33 10.23 -10.96 -12.30
CA ASP A 33 10.97 -11.16 -13.55
C ASP A 33 10.97 -12.63 -13.95
N VAL A 34 10.15 -12.98 -14.93
CA VAL A 34 10.01 -14.34 -15.48
C VAL A 34 10.16 -14.27 -17.01
N LYS A 35 11.22 -14.86 -17.55
CA LYS A 35 11.48 -14.88 -19.01
C LYS A 35 10.35 -15.57 -19.80
N SER A 36 9.65 -16.52 -19.19
CA SER A 36 8.52 -17.20 -19.82
C SER A 36 7.30 -16.29 -20.04
N ASP A 37 7.25 -15.11 -19.44
CA ASP A 37 6.23 -14.09 -19.74
C ASP A 37 6.38 -13.50 -21.16
N GLY A 38 7.45 -13.86 -21.88
CA GLY A 38 7.65 -13.54 -23.29
C GLY A 38 7.70 -12.03 -23.55
N GLU A 39 6.73 -11.51 -24.30
CA GLU A 39 6.64 -10.06 -24.58
C GLU A 39 6.37 -9.22 -23.34
N ASN A 40 5.82 -9.81 -22.28
CA ASN A 40 5.57 -9.18 -20.99
C ASN A 40 6.71 -9.37 -19.99
N TRP A 41 7.86 -9.89 -20.44
CA TRP A 41 9.05 -10.02 -19.61
C TRP A 41 9.48 -8.68 -19.02
N TRP A 42 10.04 -8.68 -17.81
CA TRP A 42 10.43 -7.48 -17.06
C TRP A 42 11.20 -6.46 -17.88
N GLU A 43 12.20 -6.89 -18.65
CA GLU A 43 13.04 -6.00 -19.47
C GLU A 43 12.22 -5.18 -20.49
N ASN A 44 11.08 -5.69 -20.95
CA ASN A 44 10.21 -5.00 -21.92
C ASN A 44 9.22 -4.02 -21.26
N ARG A 45 9.03 -4.08 -19.93
CA ARG A 45 8.02 -3.29 -19.22
C ARG A 45 8.54 -2.46 -18.04
N LYS A 46 9.80 -2.66 -17.61
CA LYS A 46 10.38 -1.99 -16.44
C LYS A 46 10.27 -0.47 -16.47
N ASP A 47 10.50 0.15 -17.65
CA ASP A 47 10.38 1.60 -17.81
C ASP A 47 8.93 2.09 -17.64
N LYS A 48 7.97 1.27 -18.08
CA LYS A 48 6.53 1.58 -17.95
C LYS A 48 6.09 1.47 -16.49
N VAL A 49 6.55 0.45 -15.76
CA VAL A 49 6.33 0.31 -14.32
C VAL A 49 6.90 1.52 -13.57
N ALA A 50 8.16 1.86 -13.80
CA ALA A 50 8.80 3.00 -13.16
C ALA A 50 8.12 4.33 -13.56
N GLY A 51 7.75 4.48 -14.84
CA GLY A 51 7.05 5.64 -15.37
C GLY A 51 5.70 5.86 -14.69
N LEU A 52 4.91 4.79 -14.52
CA LEU A 52 3.64 4.82 -13.83
C LEU A 52 3.82 5.25 -12.36
N MET A 53 4.76 4.63 -11.62
CA MET A 53 5.05 4.99 -10.24
C MET A 53 5.48 6.47 -10.11
N LYS A 54 6.30 6.98 -11.04
CA LYS A 54 6.71 8.39 -11.08
C LYS A 54 5.52 9.32 -11.35
N TYR A 55 4.67 8.99 -12.31
CA TYR A 55 3.56 9.84 -12.72
C TYR A 55 2.53 10.03 -11.59
N TYR A 56 2.11 8.93 -10.98
CA TYR A 56 1.13 8.98 -9.89
C TYR A 56 1.71 9.52 -8.58
N ALA A 57 3.02 9.41 -8.39
CA ALA A 57 3.78 10.02 -7.30
C ALA A 57 3.12 9.81 -5.92
N ALA A 58 2.71 8.57 -5.63
CA ALA A 58 2.13 8.23 -4.34
C ALA A 58 3.17 8.37 -3.22
N ASP A 59 2.75 8.83 -2.06
CA ASP A 59 3.66 9.04 -0.91
C ASP A 59 4.19 7.72 -0.34
N PHE A 60 3.37 6.66 -0.44
CA PHE A 60 3.73 5.29 -0.12
C PHE A 60 3.29 4.35 -1.24
N ILE A 61 4.16 3.46 -1.67
CA ILE A 61 3.87 2.44 -2.67
C ILE A 61 4.24 1.08 -2.09
N GLY A 62 3.25 0.23 -1.83
CA GLY A 62 3.45 -1.17 -1.50
C GLY A 62 3.72 -1.96 -2.77
N GLY A 63 4.95 -2.43 -2.94
CA GLY A 63 5.33 -3.27 -4.07
C GLY A 63 5.22 -4.75 -3.70
N GLN A 64 4.63 -5.57 -4.56
CA GLN A 64 4.61 -7.03 -4.43
C GLN A 64 5.31 -7.67 -5.64
N GLU A 65 5.79 -8.90 -5.46
CA GLU A 65 6.60 -9.66 -6.43
C GLU A 65 7.92 -8.99 -6.82
N VAL A 66 8.40 -8.04 -6.04
CA VAL A 66 9.61 -7.29 -6.34
C VAL A 66 10.84 -8.15 -6.06
N GLN A 67 11.61 -8.52 -7.07
CA GLN A 67 12.91 -9.18 -6.90
C GLN A 67 14.02 -8.15 -6.68
N HIS A 68 15.15 -8.57 -6.10
CA HIS A 68 16.22 -7.65 -5.72
C HIS A 68 16.72 -6.76 -6.88
N HIS A 69 16.95 -7.30 -8.06
CA HIS A 69 17.39 -6.50 -9.22
C HIS A 69 16.30 -5.53 -9.73
N GLN A 70 15.01 -5.90 -9.63
CA GLN A 70 13.90 -5.00 -9.91
C GLN A 70 13.85 -3.85 -8.90
N LEU A 71 14.08 -4.15 -7.62
CA LEU A 71 14.18 -3.16 -6.55
C LEU A 71 15.32 -2.16 -6.81
N VAL A 72 16.51 -2.65 -7.17
CA VAL A 72 17.67 -1.81 -7.50
C VAL A 72 17.32 -0.89 -8.66
N TYR A 73 16.78 -1.43 -9.76
CA TYR A 73 16.34 -0.63 -10.89
C TYR A 73 15.31 0.44 -10.51
N LEU A 74 14.29 0.06 -9.75
CA LEU A 74 13.26 1.02 -9.32
C LEU A 74 13.83 2.12 -8.42
N LYS A 75 14.77 1.82 -7.54
CA LYS A 75 15.46 2.82 -6.70
C LYS A 75 16.23 3.84 -7.55
N GLU A 76 16.93 3.39 -8.59
CA GLU A 76 17.62 4.28 -9.52
C GLU A 76 16.64 5.20 -10.27
N GLN A 77 15.49 4.65 -10.67
CA GLN A 77 14.48 5.41 -11.38
C GLN A 77 13.67 6.36 -10.49
N LEU A 78 13.42 6.00 -9.24
CA LEU A 78 12.58 6.73 -8.27
C LEU A 78 13.45 7.55 -7.29
N THR A 79 14.22 8.49 -7.79
CA THR A 79 15.25 9.24 -7.02
C THR A 79 14.72 9.95 -5.77
N GLY A 80 13.42 10.33 -5.75
CA GLY A 80 12.74 10.94 -4.59
C GLY A 80 12.26 9.92 -3.53
N TYR A 81 12.49 8.62 -3.78
CA TYR A 81 12.02 7.56 -2.89
C TYR A 81 13.18 6.82 -2.24
N ASP A 82 12.87 6.20 -1.10
CA ASP A 82 13.63 5.11 -0.53
C ASP A 82 12.65 3.99 -0.18
N HIS A 83 13.13 2.86 0.33
CA HIS A 83 12.29 1.70 0.63
C HIS A 83 12.63 1.08 1.97
N ILE A 84 11.68 0.30 2.48
CA ILE A 84 11.87 -0.67 3.57
C ILE A 84 11.36 -2.03 3.12
N GLY A 85 11.86 -3.08 3.77
CA GLY A 85 11.52 -4.48 3.48
C GLY A 85 12.75 -5.27 3.10
N VAL A 86 12.62 -6.60 3.13
CA VAL A 86 13.68 -7.57 2.86
C VAL A 86 13.16 -8.68 1.95
N GLY A 87 14.04 -9.42 1.33
CA GLY A 87 13.72 -10.61 0.56
C GLY A 87 13.17 -11.73 1.46
N ARG A 88 12.09 -12.37 1.03
CA ARG A 88 11.32 -13.32 1.84
C ARG A 88 12.05 -14.62 2.16
N ASP A 89 13.11 -14.98 1.39
CA ASP A 89 13.73 -16.30 1.49
C ASP A 89 14.99 -16.33 2.37
N ASP A 90 15.55 -15.16 2.71
CA ASP A 90 16.72 -15.10 3.61
C ASP A 90 16.67 -13.92 4.60
N GLY A 91 15.64 -13.11 4.53
CA GLY A 91 15.54 -11.89 5.34
C GLY A 91 16.53 -10.80 4.93
N LYS A 92 17.07 -10.89 3.72
CA LYS A 92 18.04 -9.94 3.13
C LYS A 92 17.66 -9.62 1.68
N GLU A 93 18.20 -10.36 0.71
CA GLU A 93 18.08 -10.05 -0.72
C GLU A 93 17.41 -11.16 -1.53
N LYS A 94 17.28 -12.38 -1.01
CA LYS A 94 16.75 -13.52 -1.76
C LYS A 94 15.24 -13.59 -1.70
N GLY A 95 14.66 -14.00 -2.83
CA GLY A 95 13.23 -14.11 -3.03
C GLY A 95 12.57 -12.76 -3.32
N GLU A 96 11.25 -12.77 -3.36
CA GLU A 96 10.45 -11.59 -3.61
C GLU A 96 10.32 -10.74 -2.34
N TYR A 97 10.23 -9.43 -2.54
CA TYR A 97 9.93 -8.47 -1.49
C TYR A 97 8.43 -8.13 -1.51
N SER A 98 7.89 -7.88 -0.35
CA SER A 98 6.68 -7.06 -0.16
C SER A 98 7.14 -5.71 0.40
N CYS A 99 7.88 -4.95 -0.40
CA CYS A 99 8.52 -3.71 0.05
C CYS A 99 7.53 -2.53 0.14
N ILE A 100 7.92 -1.50 0.89
CA ILE A 100 7.23 -0.21 0.93
C ILE A 100 8.20 0.85 0.44
N PHE A 101 7.98 1.39 -0.76
CA PHE A 101 8.62 2.62 -1.20
C PHE A 101 7.92 3.80 -0.54
N TYR A 102 8.69 4.79 -0.11
CA TYR A 102 8.17 6.00 0.50
C TYR A 102 8.87 7.25 -0.03
N ASN A 103 8.12 8.32 -0.22
CA ASN A 103 8.67 9.61 -0.59
C ASN A 103 9.51 10.16 0.56
N LYS A 104 10.86 10.12 0.42
CA LYS A 104 11.82 10.50 1.47
C LYS A 104 11.86 12.00 1.76
N GLU A 105 11.34 12.84 0.86
CA GLU A 105 11.21 14.27 1.08
C GLU A 105 10.03 14.61 1.99
N LYS A 106 9.02 13.72 2.03
CA LYS A 106 7.81 13.91 2.85
C LYS A 106 7.81 13.07 4.12
N PHE A 107 8.41 11.89 4.10
CA PHE A 107 8.36 10.93 5.21
C PHE A 107 9.71 10.30 5.49
N LYS A 108 9.90 9.89 6.74
CA LYS A 108 11.03 9.05 7.15
C LYS A 108 10.59 7.97 8.14
N PRO A 109 11.12 6.74 8.05
CA PRO A 109 10.80 5.68 8.98
C PRO A 109 11.35 6.00 10.38
N VAL A 110 10.55 5.75 11.40
CA VAL A 110 10.91 5.84 12.82
C VAL A 110 11.12 4.46 13.41
N LYS A 111 10.26 3.51 12.97
CA LYS A 111 10.35 2.08 13.25
C LYS A 111 10.02 1.34 11.98
N GLN A 112 10.63 0.19 11.79
CA GLN A 112 10.33 -0.66 10.64
C GLN A 112 10.68 -2.11 10.94
N GLY A 113 10.11 -3.03 10.18
CA GLY A 113 10.41 -4.43 10.26
C GLY A 113 9.67 -5.24 9.21
N THR A 114 10.00 -6.52 9.18
CA THR A 114 9.33 -7.51 8.35
C THR A 114 9.11 -8.75 9.22
N PHE A 115 7.94 -9.35 9.11
CA PHE A 115 7.64 -10.64 9.74
C PHE A 115 7.10 -11.62 8.70
N TRP A 116 7.36 -12.91 8.93
CA TRP A 116 6.91 -13.98 8.06
C TRP A 116 5.48 -14.38 8.40
N LEU A 117 4.70 -14.67 7.36
CA LEU A 117 3.34 -15.16 7.50
C LEU A 117 3.35 -16.65 7.78
N SER A 118 3.72 -17.00 9.01
CA SER A 118 3.89 -18.37 9.48
C SER A 118 3.68 -18.47 10.98
N GLN A 119 3.76 -19.68 11.50
CA GLN A 119 3.73 -19.95 12.95
C GLN A 119 4.97 -19.44 13.70
N THR A 120 6.04 -19.10 12.97
CA THR A 120 7.30 -18.53 13.50
C THR A 120 7.61 -17.21 12.82
N PRO A 121 6.81 -16.14 13.07
CA PRO A 121 6.85 -14.91 12.28
C PRO A 121 8.16 -14.12 12.39
N ASP A 122 8.95 -14.36 13.41
CA ASP A 122 10.20 -13.62 13.66
C ASP A 122 11.42 -14.27 12.99
N SER A 123 11.22 -15.34 12.19
CA SER A 123 12.25 -16.05 11.45
C SER A 123 11.79 -16.40 10.04
N VAL A 124 12.75 -16.59 9.13
CA VAL A 124 12.48 -17.07 7.76
C VAL A 124 11.78 -18.43 7.83
N SER A 125 10.53 -18.45 7.42
CA SER A 125 9.70 -19.66 7.51
C SER A 125 8.50 -19.60 6.57
N MET A 126 8.05 -20.78 6.16
CA MET A 126 6.85 -20.99 5.37
C MET A 126 5.71 -21.41 6.29
N GLY A 127 4.54 -20.78 6.15
CA GLY A 127 3.41 -20.99 7.03
C GLY A 127 2.34 -21.92 6.46
N TRP A 128 1.78 -22.78 7.31
CA TRP A 128 0.61 -23.62 7.04
C TRP A 128 0.75 -24.42 5.73
N ASP A 129 -0.19 -24.24 4.80
CA ASP A 129 -0.23 -24.86 3.49
C ASP A 129 0.31 -23.95 2.36
N ALA A 130 1.09 -22.92 2.69
CA ALA A 130 1.72 -22.06 1.71
C ALA A 130 2.74 -22.81 0.85
N VAL A 131 2.90 -22.39 -0.40
CA VAL A 131 3.86 -22.99 -1.34
C VAL A 131 5.17 -22.18 -1.43
N CYS A 132 5.25 -21.05 -0.77
CA CYS A 132 6.44 -20.24 -0.65
C CYS A 132 6.39 -19.36 0.61
N ASN A 133 7.54 -18.83 1.01
CA ASN A 133 7.60 -17.87 2.10
C ASN A 133 6.78 -16.63 1.75
N ARG A 134 6.03 -16.11 2.72
CA ARG A 134 5.27 -14.87 2.60
C ARG A 134 5.60 -13.96 3.75
N VAL A 135 5.63 -12.67 3.49
CA VAL A 135 6.03 -11.67 4.48
C VAL A 135 5.06 -10.48 4.50
N CYS A 136 5.02 -9.83 5.65
CA CYS A 136 4.43 -8.51 5.79
C CYS A 136 5.52 -7.53 6.24
N THR A 137 5.78 -6.51 5.44
CA THR A 137 6.65 -5.39 5.78
C THR A 137 5.83 -4.28 6.41
N TRP A 138 6.38 -3.65 7.45
CA TRP A 138 5.72 -2.56 8.15
C TRP A 138 6.67 -1.43 8.51
N GLY A 139 6.15 -0.23 8.61
CA GLY A 139 6.87 0.92 9.10
C GLY A 139 5.97 1.91 9.82
N LEU A 140 6.51 2.54 10.88
CA LEU A 140 5.99 3.77 11.44
C LEU A 140 6.75 4.92 10.81
N PHE A 141 6.09 5.71 10.01
CA PHE A 141 6.67 6.87 9.34
C PHE A 141 6.29 8.16 10.03
N ARG A 142 7.21 9.11 10.06
CA ARG A 142 6.98 10.48 10.53
C ARG A 142 7.09 11.44 9.34
N ALA A 143 6.15 12.37 9.23
CA ALA A 143 6.26 13.45 8.27
C ALA A 143 7.52 14.30 8.53
N VAL A 144 8.25 14.65 7.47
CA VAL A 144 9.46 15.51 7.54
C VAL A 144 9.07 16.91 8.04
N LYS A 145 7.94 17.41 7.55
CA LYS A 145 7.36 18.66 8.04
C LYS A 145 6.20 18.35 9.00
N GLY A 146 6.31 18.82 10.25
CA GLY A 146 5.31 18.60 11.29
C GLY A 146 5.59 17.38 12.17
N LYS A 147 4.56 16.93 12.90
CA LYS A 147 4.67 15.84 13.92
C LYS A 147 3.84 14.62 13.57
N LYS A 148 3.14 14.63 12.44
CA LYS A 148 2.24 13.53 12.05
C LYS A 148 3.02 12.25 11.82
N LYS A 149 2.41 11.15 12.24
CA LYS A 149 2.94 9.80 12.05
C LYS A 149 1.86 8.94 11.41
N VAL A 150 2.28 7.91 10.67
CA VAL A 150 1.40 6.93 10.04
C VAL A 150 2.06 5.57 10.06
N TRP A 151 1.30 4.53 10.38
CA TRP A 151 1.68 3.15 10.20
C TRP A 151 1.32 2.70 8.79
N VAL A 152 2.26 2.06 8.12
CA VAL A 152 2.05 1.49 6.78
C VAL A 152 2.51 0.04 6.80
N PHE A 153 1.64 -0.85 6.30
CA PHE A 153 1.87 -2.29 6.19
C PHE A 153 1.66 -2.70 4.74
N ASN A 154 2.51 -3.59 4.23
CA ASN A 154 2.39 -4.16 2.89
C ASN A 154 2.68 -5.65 2.90
N THR A 155 1.90 -6.42 2.14
CA THR A 155 2.01 -7.88 2.10
C THR A 155 1.66 -8.44 0.73
N HIS A 156 2.03 -9.72 0.53
CA HIS A 156 1.55 -10.55 -0.58
C HIS A 156 1.20 -11.94 -0.03
N PHE A 157 -0.08 -12.30 -0.08
CA PHE A 157 -0.57 -13.58 0.43
C PHE A 157 -0.22 -14.74 -0.51
N ASP A 158 -0.27 -15.96 0.02
CA ASP A 158 -0.01 -17.13 -0.78
C ASP A 158 -1.08 -17.35 -1.85
N HIS A 159 -0.66 -17.72 -3.07
CA HIS A 159 -1.56 -17.88 -4.21
C HIS A 159 -2.24 -19.25 -4.28
N VAL A 160 -1.76 -20.23 -3.50
CA VAL A 160 -2.30 -21.62 -3.45
C VAL A 160 -2.93 -21.91 -2.10
N GLY A 161 -2.17 -21.74 -1.01
CA GLY A 161 -2.56 -22.15 0.34
C GLY A 161 -3.77 -21.39 0.88
N LYS A 162 -4.92 -22.05 0.96
CA LYS A 162 -6.14 -21.40 1.49
C LYS A 162 -6.04 -21.16 3.00
N THR A 163 -5.55 -22.12 3.75
CA THR A 163 -5.32 -22.00 5.20
C THR A 163 -4.29 -20.92 5.47
N ALA A 164 -3.21 -20.89 4.68
CA ALA A 164 -2.16 -19.89 4.80
C ALA A 164 -2.71 -18.44 4.64
N ARG A 165 -3.62 -18.19 3.70
CA ARG A 165 -4.24 -16.88 3.55
C ARG A 165 -5.11 -16.48 4.74
N VAL A 166 -5.92 -17.40 5.27
CA VAL A 166 -6.78 -17.16 6.43
C VAL A 166 -5.93 -16.83 7.67
N GLU A 167 -4.94 -17.68 7.94
CA GLU A 167 -4.09 -17.53 9.11
C GLU A 167 -3.15 -16.32 8.98
N ALA A 168 -2.70 -15.98 7.76
CA ALA A 168 -1.96 -14.74 7.50
C ALA A 168 -2.80 -13.50 7.85
N ALA A 169 -4.08 -13.47 7.49
CA ALA A 169 -4.98 -12.37 7.85
C ALA A 169 -5.11 -12.24 9.37
N LYS A 170 -5.31 -13.35 10.09
CA LYS A 170 -5.38 -13.36 11.57
C LYS A 170 -4.08 -12.87 12.19
N LEU A 171 -2.93 -13.39 11.73
CA LEU A 171 -1.60 -13.01 12.23
C LEU A 171 -1.33 -11.51 12.01
N ILE A 172 -1.65 -10.98 10.82
CA ILE A 172 -1.48 -9.56 10.53
C ILE A 172 -2.30 -8.70 11.50
N LEU A 173 -3.56 -9.04 11.76
CA LEU A 173 -4.40 -8.29 12.70
C LEU A 173 -3.82 -8.31 14.12
N VAL A 174 -3.28 -9.45 14.57
CA VAL A 174 -2.59 -9.57 15.86
C VAL A 174 -1.34 -8.69 15.90
N LYS A 175 -0.45 -8.82 14.91
CA LYS A 175 0.79 -8.04 14.83
C LYS A 175 0.52 -6.54 14.68
N MET A 176 -0.48 -6.13 13.91
CA MET A 176 -0.89 -4.73 13.82
C MET A 176 -1.33 -4.21 15.18
N LYS A 177 -2.17 -4.94 15.92
CA LYS A 177 -2.62 -4.57 17.26
C LYS A 177 -1.44 -4.43 18.24
N GLU A 178 -0.49 -5.37 18.23
CA GLU A 178 0.73 -5.32 19.03
C GLU A 178 1.60 -4.10 18.72
N LEU A 179 1.89 -3.87 17.43
CA LEU A 179 2.79 -2.81 16.98
C LEU A 179 2.20 -1.40 17.22
N THR A 180 0.88 -1.26 17.05
CA THR A 180 0.19 0.03 17.21
C THR A 180 -0.27 0.30 18.65
N ALA A 181 -0.05 -0.62 19.58
CA ALA A 181 -0.44 -0.46 20.97
C ALA A 181 0.12 0.83 21.58
N GLY A 182 -0.73 1.53 22.35
CA GLY A 182 -0.34 2.76 23.06
C GLY A 182 -0.33 4.03 22.21
N ASN A 183 -0.81 3.97 20.95
CA ASN A 183 -1.01 5.15 20.14
C ASN A 183 -2.19 4.99 19.16
N ASN A 184 -2.75 6.12 18.73
CA ASN A 184 -3.86 6.18 17.77
C ASN A 184 -3.41 6.78 16.44
N PHE A 185 -2.17 6.49 16.02
CA PHE A 185 -1.71 6.98 14.72
C PHE A 185 -2.49 6.31 13.59
N PRO A 186 -2.74 7.04 12.50
CA PRO A 186 -3.31 6.48 11.28
C PRO A 186 -2.62 5.17 10.87
N VAL A 187 -3.41 4.20 10.41
CA VAL A 187 -2.92 2.91 9.94
C VAL A 187 -3.38 2.70 8.50
N VAL A 188 -2.45 2.34 7.64
CA VAL A 188 -2.69 1.90 6.25
C VAL A 188 -2.18 0.47 6.12
N PHE A 189 -3.00 -0.41 5.60
CA PHE A 189 -2.62 -1.77 5.22
C PHE A 189 -2.95 -1.97 3.76
N MET A 190 -2.00 -2.50 2.99
CA MET A 190 -2.17 -2.72 1.56
C MET A 190 -1.48 -4.01 1.12
N GLY A 191 -1.86 -4.50 -0.05
CA GLY A 191 -1.22 -5.66 -0.64
C GLY A 191 -2.08 -6.42 -1.61
N ASP A 192 -1.44 -7.41 -2.23
CA ASP A 192 -2.09 -8.48 -2.99
C ASP A 192 -2.46 -9.59 -2.01
N LEU A 193 -3.75 -9.82 -1.82
CA LEU A 193 -4.26 -10.81 -0.88
C LEU A 193 -4.58 -12.15 -1.54
N ASN A 194 -4.40 -12.28 -2.86
CA ASN A 194 -4.77 -13.48 -3.61
C ASN A 194 -6.15 -14.04 -3.23
N SER A 195 -7.06 -13.15 -2.84
CA SER A 195 -8.39 -13.47 -2.31
C SER A 195 -9.40 -12.44 -2.77
N LYS A 196 -10.58 -12.90 -3.17
CA LYS A 196 -11.69 -12.06 -3.61
C LYS A 196 -12.43 -11.45 -2.40
N PRO A 197 -13.26 -10.42 -2.59
CA PRO A 197 -13.95 -9.73 -1.49
C PRO A 197 -14.78 -10.62 -0.56
N ALA A 198 -15.36 -11.71 -1.08
CA ALA A 198 -16.16 -12.65 -0.30
C ALA A 198 -15.34 -13.76 0.39
N ASP A 199 -14.05 -13.86 0.10
CA ASP A 199 -13.19 -14.89 0.68
C ASP A 199 -12.89 -14.55 2.15
N GLU A 200 -12.72 -15.59 2.96
CA GLU A 200 -12.53 -15.46 4.42
C GLU A 200 -11.38 -14.52 4.81
N PRO A 201 -10.19 -14.54 4.18
CA PRO A 201 -9.12 -13.61 4.53
C PRO A 201 -9.53 -12.14 4.42
N VAL A 202 -10.27 -11.78 3.36
CA VAL A 202 -10.71 -10.42 3.11
C VAL A 202 -11.83 -10.02 4.07
N THR A 203 -12.75 -10.94 4.36
CA THR A 203 -13.84 -10.68 5.33
C THR A 203 -13.30 -10.51 6.75
N LEU A 204 -12.29 -11.29 7.16
CA LEU A 204 -11.58 -11.12 8.43
C LEU A 204 -10.91 -9.74 8.52
N LEU A 205 -10.15 -9.33 7.52
CA LEU A 205 -9.54 -8.01 7.49
C LEU A 205 -10.60 -6.90 7.52
N SER A 206 -11.67 -7.05 6.74
CA SER A 206 -12.78 -6.09 6.70
C SER A 206 -13.59 -6.04 7.99
N SER A 207 -13.51 -7.03 8.85
CA SER A 207 -14.13 -6.98 10.18
C SER A 207 -13.43 -6.01 11.14
N ALA A 208 -12.13 -5.77 10.95
CA ALA A 208 -11.27 -4.94 11.81
C ALA A 208 -10.81 -3.63 11.16
N LEU A 209 -10.74 -3.58 9.84
CA LEU A 209 -10.26 -2.46 9.04
C LEU A 209 -11.36 -2.00 8.08
N ASP A 210 -11.23 -0.78 7.59
CA ASP A 210 -12.12 -0.23 6.57
C ASP A 210 -11.48 -0.39 5.19
N ASN A 211 -12.17 -1.04 4.25
CA ASN A 211 -11.75 -1.14 2.86
C ASN A 211 -11.84 0.24 2.20
N ALA A 212 -10.72 0.79 1.75
CA ALA A 212 -10.62 2.13 1.22
C ALA A 212 -11.52 2.36 -0.01
N ARG A 213 -11.70 1.34 -0.86
CA ARG A 213 -12.63 1.42 -1.99
C ARG A 213 -14.08 1.59 -1.52
N ALA A 214 -14.46 0.85 -0.49
CA ALA A 214 -15.85 0.85 0.00
C ALA A 214 -16.24 2.14 0.73
N ILE A 215 -15.27 2.78 1.41
CA ILE A 215 -15.51 4.00 2.20
C ILE A 215 -15.03 5.28 1.50
N SER A 216 -14.66 5.20 0.23
CA SER A 216 -14.23 6.38 -0.54
C SER A 216 -15.34 7.42 -0.61
N ALA A 217 -15.01 8.68 -0.28
CA ALA A 217 -15.98 9.79 -0.34
C ALA A 217 -16.44 10.09 -1.77
N GLU A 218 -15.53 9.97 -2.73
CA GLU A 218 -15.87 10.05 -4.16
C GLU A 218 -16.09 8.64 -4.69
N THR A 219 -16.95 8.49 -5.68
CA THR A 219 -17.16 7.20 -6.38
C THR A 219 -15.83 6.65 -6.88
N PRO A 220 -15.46 5.42 -6.53
CA PRO A 220 -14.22 4.83 -6.97
C PRO A 220 -14.08 4.81 -8.50
N TYR A 221 -12.94 5.25 -8.99
CA TYR A 221 -12.63 5.27 -10.42
C TYR A 221 -12.00 3.94 -10.87
N GLY A 222 -12.31 3.51 -12.09
CA GLY A 222 -11.77 2.29 -12.69
C GLY A 222 -12.51 1.01 -12.26
N PRO A 223 -12.11 -0.15 -12.81
CA PRO A 223 -12.75 -1.43 -12.54
C PRO A 223 -12.62 -1.85 -11.08
N ALA A 224 -13.52 -2.75 -10.64
CA ALA A 224 -13.40 -3.37 -9.33
C ALA A 224 -12.29 -4.41 -9.29
N ASP A 225 -12.16 -5.18 -10.36
CA ASP A 225 -11.16 -6.23 -10.51
C ASP A 225 -9.77 -5.64 -10.80
N THR A 226 -8.74 -6.28 -10.24
CA THR A 226 -7.37 -5.78 -10.29
C THR A 226 -6.42 -6.69 -11.06
N TRP A 227 -6.72 -7.99 -11.18
CA TRP A 227 -5.90 -8.91 -11.95
C TRP A 227 -6.31 -8.93 -13.43
N ASN A 228 -5.41 -8.53 -14.32
CA ASN A 228 -5.64 -8.47 -15.78
C ASN A 228 -4.93 -9.61 -16.54
N GLY A 229 -3.94 -10.27 -15.92
CA GLY A 229 -3.19 -11.39 -16.51
C GLY A 229 -2.49 -11.04 -17.83
N PHE A 230 -2.11 -9.77 -18.04
CA PHE A 230 -1.59 -9.19 -19.29
C PHE A 230 -2.56 -9.26 -20.48
N LYS A 231 -3.85 -9.50 -20.25
CA LYS A 231 -4.84 -9.69 -21.30
C LYS A 231 -5.57 -8.39 -21.63
N PHE A 232 -5.02 -7.60 -22.53
CA PHE A 232 -5.55 -6.28 -22.89
C PHE A 232 -7.00 -6.32 -23.43
N ASN A 233 -7.34 -7.36 -24.18
CA ASN A 233 -8.66 -7.48 -24.85
C ASN A 233 -9.67 -8.28 -24.01
N GLN A 234 -9.42 -8.49 -22.70
CA GLN A 234 -10.32 -9.21 -21.83
C GLN A 234 -10.66 -8.38 -20.59
N GLN A 235 -11.83 -8.63 -20.02
CA GLN A 235 -12.17 -8.06 -18.73
C GLN A 235 -11.20 -8.59 -17.66
N PRO A 236 -10.74 -7.74 -16.73
CA PRO A 236 -9.97 -8.19 -15.58
C PRO A 236 -10.82 -9.17 -14.75
N ASN A 237 -10.17 -10.08 -14.05
CA ASN A 237 -10.86 -11.12 -13.30
C ASN A 237 -10.27 -11.27 -11.90
N GLY A 238 -10.94 -10.72 -10.92
CA GLY A 238 -10.60 -10.82 -9.52
C GLY A 238 -10.06 -9.52 -8.93
N CYS A 239 -10.82 -9.00 -7.99
CA CYS A 239 -10.37 -7.96 -7.08
C CYS A 239 -9.54 -8.64 -5.99
N ILE A 240 -8.21 -8.59 -6.10
CA ILE A 240 -7.28 -9.25 -5.17
C ILE A 240 -6.25 -8.30 -4.56
N ASP A 241 -6.15 -7.06 -5.06
CA ASP A 241 -5.31 -6.01 -4.53
C ASP A 241 -6.14 -5.00 -3.73
N TYR A 242 -5.68 -4.67 -2.54
CA TYR A 242 -6.47 -3.88 -1.58
C TYR A 242 -5.63 -2.79 -0.91
N ILE A 243 -6.36 -1.75 -0.47
CA ILE A 243 -5.92 -0.78 0.52
C ILE A 243 -6.99 -0.74 1.61
N PHE A 244 -6.58 -0.91 2.85
CA PHE A 244 -7.41 -0.77 4.04
C PHE A 244 -6.88 0.35 4.94
N THR A 245 -7.77 0.92 5.74
CA THR A 245 -7.44 1.92 6.75
C THR A 245 -7.88 1.45 8.13
N GLY A 246 -7.12 1.81 9.16
CA GLY A 246 -7.46 1.49 10.55
C GLY A 246 -8.71 2.22 11.03
N ARG A 247 -9.66 1.49 11.58
CA ARG A 247 -10.88 2.07 12.18
C ARG A 247 -10.56 2.96 13.37
N GLY A 248 -11.27 4.07 13.48
CA GLY A 248 -11.11 5.00 14.61
C GLY A 248 -9.81 5.81 14.61
N THR A 249 -8.98 5.69 13.58
CA THR A 249 -7.69 6.41 13.47
C THR A 249 -7.82 7.80 12.81
N GLY A 250 -9.04 8.23 12.50
CA GLY A 250 -9.32 9.54 11.92
C GLY A 250 -9.02 9.69 10.43
N ILE A 251 -8.66 8.59 9.75
CA ILE A 251 -8.45 8.60 8.30
C ILE A 251 -9.77 8.78 7.57
N LYS A 252 -9.77 9.70 6.60
CA LYS A 252 -10.83 9.83 5.59
C LYS A 252 -10.25 9.44 4.24
N VAL A 253 -10.92 8.55 3.53
CA VAL A 253 -10.58 8.21 2.15
C VAL A 253 -11.33 9.17 1.24
N LYS A 254 -10.59 10.07 0.59
CA LYS A 254 -11.15 11.07 -0.33
C LYS A 254 -11.48 10.45 -1.68
N LYS A 255 -10.53 9.70 -2.22
CA LYS A 255 -10.61 9.08 -3.54
C LYS A 255 -10.00 7.70 -3.52
N PHE A 256 -10.53 6.84 -4.37
CA PHE A 256 -9.96 5.54 -4.68
C PHE A 256 -9.98 5.32 -6.20
N ALA A 257 -8.91 4.74 -6.73
CA ALA A 257 -8.83 4.39 -8.14
C ALA A 257 -8.13 3.05 -8.35
N THR A 258 -8.61 2.28 -9.32
CA THR A 258 -7.88 1.21 -9.97
C THR A 258 -7.30 1.78 -11.26
N ILE A 259 -5.97 1.77 -11.39
CA ILE A 259 -5.24 2.42 -12.48
C ILE A 259 -5.06 1.43 -13.61
N THR A 260 -5.62 1.73 -14.78
CA THR A 260 -5.64 0.85 -15.95
C THR A 260 -4.77 1.34 -17.10
N ASP A 261 -3.72 2.10 -16.78
CA ASP A 261 -2.81 2.63 -17.79
C ASP A 261 -2.20 1.50 -18.62
N SER A 262 -2.14 1.74 -19.92
CA SER A 262 -1.59 0.81 -20.90
C SER A 262 -0.69 1.55 -21.88
N TYR A 263 0.23 0.83 -22.50
CA TYR A 263 1.19 1.34 -23.46
C TYR A 263 1.21 0.38 -24.66
N ASP A 264 0.87 0.88 -25.84
CA ASP A 264 0.84 0.06 -27.06
C ASP A 264 -0.02 -1.21 -26.89
N MET A 265 -1.20 -1.08 -26.28
CA MET A 265 -2.14 -2.17 -25.98
C MET A 265 -1.54 -3.27 -25.06
N LYS A 266 -0.59 -2.91 -24.20
CA LYS A 266 -0.01 -3.79 -23.18
C LYS A 266 -0.04 -3.14 -21.83
N TYR A 267 -0.22 -3.93 -20.80
CA TYR A 267 -0.17 -3.47 -19.41
C TYR A 267 1.25 -3.55 -18.85
N PRO A 268 1.65 -2.62 -17.97
CA PRO A 268 2.97 -2.67 -17.32
C PRO A 268 3.12 -3.85 -16.36
N SER A 269 2.02 -4.38 -15.82
CA SER A 269 1.95 -5.56 -14.97
C SER A 269 0.69 -6.35 -15.26
N ASP A 270 0.63 -7.61 -14.85
CA ASP A 270 -0.57 -8.44 -14.88
C ASP A 270 -1.58 -8.08 -13.77
N HIS A 271 -1.23 -7.10 -12.92
CA HIS A 271 -2.11 -6.45 -11.97
C HIS A 271 -2.27 -4.96 -12.30
N PHE A 272 -3.45 -4.42 -12.01
CA PHE A 272 -3.69 -2.98 -11.99
C PHE A 272 -3.32 -2.44 -10.60
N PRO A 273 -2.52 -1.36 -10.52
CA PRO A 273 -2.31 -0.69 -9.24
C PRO A 273 -3.63 -0.16 -8.69
N VAL A 274 -3.82 -0.26 -7.39
CA VAL A 274 -4.88 0.46 -6.69
C VAL A 274 -4.29 1.62 -5.90
N MET A 275 -4.97 2.76 -5.90
CA MET A 275 -4.49 3.98 -5.27
C MET A 275 -5.60 4.64 -4.46
N ALA A 276 -5.26 5.13 -3.26
CA ALA A 276 -6.15 5.93 -2.44
C ALA A 276 -5.53 7.27 -2.07
N THR A 277 -6.34 8.33 -2.05
CA THR A 277 -6.00 9.62 -1.45
C THR A 277 -6.63 9.70 -0.07
N LEU A 278 -5.79 9.73 0.93
CA LEU A 278 -6.15 9.74 2.35
C LEU A 278 -5.98 11.12 2.94
N GLN A 279 -6.79 11.43 3.95
CA GLN A 279 -6.70 12.68 4.71
C GLN A 279 -6.75 12.37 6.21
N PHE A 280 -5.80 12.89 7.00
CA PHE A 280 -5.74 12.74 8.45
C PHE A 280 -4.91 13.84 9.13
#